data_e5b06516974e555a5fd6cdc815c192a8
#
_entry.id   e5b06516974e555a5fd6cdc815c192a8
#
_cell.length_a   1.000
_cell.length_b   1.000
_cell.length_c   1.000
_cell.angle_alpha   90.00
_cell.angle_beta   90.00
_cell.angle_gamma   90.00
#
_symmetry.space_group_name_H-M   'P 1'
#
loop_
_entity.id
_entity.type
_entity.pdbx_description
1 polymer ?
#
loop_
_entity_poly.entity_id
_entity_poly.type
_entity_poly.pdbx_seq_one_letter_code
_entity_poly.pdbx_strand_id
1 'polypeptide(L)'
;MPGEIRNIAKFLEIEIDEERWPDIVEHCTFNYMKSIVPTLSPMFNDLFEGGLKNFVYKGTNGRWRDILTAEDIQKYEKVVSENMTPDCAHWHATGAINR
;
A
#
# COMPACT_ATOMS: atom_id res chain seq x y z
N MET A 1 -4.00 -1.65 -9.19
CA MET A 1 -4.76 -0.77 -8.26
C MET A 1 -6.19 -0.45 -8.70
N PRO A 2 -6.51 0.01 -9.93
CA PRO A 2 -7.92 0.27 -10.30
C PRO A 2 -8.85 -0.92 -10.10
N GLY A 3 -8.40 -2.13 -10.42
CA GLY A 3 -9.16 -3.36 -10.18
C GLY A 3 -9.47 -3.61 -8.70
N GLU A 4 -8.53 -3.32 -7.81
CA GLU A 4 -8.74 -3.50 -6.37
C GLU A 4 -9.74 -2.48 -5.81
N ILE A 5 -9.77 -1.26 -6.32
CA ILE A 5 -10.77 -0.26 -5.93
C ILE A 5 -12.16 -0.76 -6.33
N ARG A 6 -12.33 -1.34 -7.53
CA ARG A 6 -13.59 -1.95 -7.97
C ARG A 6 -13.98 -3.15 -7.11
N ASN A 7 -13.03 -3.99 -6.74
CA ASN A 7 -13.26 -5.13 -5.84
C ASN A 7 -13.75 -4.68 -4.46
N ILE A 8 -13.15 -3.63 -3.91
CA ILE A 8 -13.58 -3.04 -2.63
C ILE A 8 -14.98 -2.46 -2.76
N ALA A 9 -15.27 -1.68 -3.80
CA ALA A 9 -16.60 -1.12 -4.04
C ALA A 9 -17.65 -2.22 -4.16
N LYS A 10 -17.36 -3.28 -4.90
CA LYS A 10 -18.23 -4.46 -5.03
C LYS A 10 -18.48 -5.16 -3.69
N PHE A 11 -17.42 -5.34 -2.88
CA PHE A 11 -17.54 -5.95 -1.55
C PHE A 11 -18.40 -5.12 -0.62
N LEU A 12 -18.30 -3.78 -0.70
CA LEU A 12 -19.09 -2.86 0.11
C LEU A 12 -20.48 -2.55 -0.48
N GLU A 13 -20.83 -3.14 -1.64
CA GLU A 13 -22.07 -2.87 -2.37
C GLU A 13 -22.25 -1.38 -2.73
N ILE A 14 -21.14 -0.70 -3.04
CA ILE A 14 -21.12 0.70 -3.48
C ILE A 14 -21.16 0.74 -5.00
N GLU A 15 -22.15 1.43 -5.56
CA GLU A 15 -22.18 1.72 -7.00
C GLU A 15 -21.11 2.74 -7.36
N ILE A 16 -20.35 2.44 -8.42
CA ILE A 16 -19.32 3.34 -8.93
C ILE A 16 -19.95 4.25 -9.97
N ASP A 17 -19.81 5.57 -9.76
CA ASP A 17 -20.09 6.56 -10.79
C ASP A 17 -18.97 6.52 -11.85
N GLU A 18 -19.30 5.97 -13.01
CA GLU A 18 -18.31 5.78 -14.10
C GLU A 18 -17.83 7.11 -14.70
N GLU A 19 -18.60 8.19 -14.60
CA GLU A 19 -18.17 9.53 -15.04
C GLU A 19 -17.07 10.08 -14.12
N ARG A 20 -17.11 9.73 -12.84
CA ARG A 20 -16.12 10.13 -11.83
C ARG A 20 -15.00 9.11 -11.63
N TRP A 21 -15.09 7.96 -12.29
CA TRP A 21 -14.10 6.89 -12.12
C TRP A 21 -12.64 7.33 -12.35
N PRO A 22 -12.31 8.12 -13.40
CA PRO A 22 -10.94 8.60 -13.59
C PRO A 22 -10.43 9.41 -12.40
N ASP A 23 -11.26 10.30 -11.84
CA ASP A 23 -10.90 11.12 -10.69
C ASP A 23 -10.70 10.26 -9.42
N ILE A 24 -11.56 9.25 -9.22
CA ILE A 24 -11.44 8.32 -8.10
C ILE A 24 -10.09 7.59 -8.17
N VAL A 25 -9.72 7.09 -9.34
CA VAL A 25 -8.45 6.38 -9.55
C VAL A 25 -7.27 7.32 -9.34
N GLU A 26 -7.32 8.54 -9.86
CA GLU A 26 -6.27 9.54 -9.69
C GLU A 26 -6.03 9.85 -8.22
N HIS A 27 -7.10 10.09 -7.45
CA HIS A 27 -7.02 10.38 -6.01
C HIS A 27 -6.41 9.23 -5.20
N CYS A 28 -6.45 8.00 -5.71
CA CYS A 28 -5.82 6.84 -5.09
C CYS A 28 -4.36 6.61 -5.54
N THR A 29 -3.79 7.49 -6.39
CA THR A 29 -2.40 7.35 -6.82
C THR A 29 -1.42 7.90 -5.79
N PHE A 30 -0.21 7.34 -5.79
CA PHE A 30 0.89 7.85 -4.97
C PHE A 30 1.24 9.30 -5.32
N ASN A 31 1.27 9.64 -6.61
CA ASN A 31 1.62 10.99 -7.07
C ASN A 31 0.59 12.03 -6.60
N TYR A 32 -0.69 11.72 -6.67
CA TYR A 32 -1.74 12.59 -6.15
C TYR A 32 -1.58 12.79 -4.64
N MET A 33 -1.47 11.70 -3.88
CA MET A 33 -1.26 11.76 -2.43
C MET A 33 -0.04 12.63 -2.09
N LYS A 34 1.07 12.42 -2.78
CA LYS A 34 2.29 13.20 -2.57
C LYS A 34 2.09 14.70 -2.85
N SER A 35 1.28 15.03 -3.85
CA SER A 35 1.01 16.44 -4.22
C SER A 35 0.15 17.17 -3.18
N ILE A 36 -0.80 16.47 -2.55
CA ILE A 36 -1.74 17.09 -1.58
C ILE A 36 -1.24 17.05 -0.13
N VAL A 37 -0.25 16.20 0.18
CA VAL A 37 0.30 16.04 1.54
C VAL A 37 0.62 17.37 2.23
N PRO A 38 1.25 18.38 1.57
CA PRO A 38 1.51 19.66 2.22
C PRO A 38 0.25 20.43 2.64
N THR A 39 -0.90 20.12 2.02
CA THR A 39 -2.18 20.82 2.29
C THR A 39 -3.06 20.08 3.29
N LEU A 40 -2.81 18.79 3.55
CA LEU A 40 -3.66 17.96 4.40
C LEU A 40 -3.64 18.38 5.87
N SER A 41 -2.50 18.75 6.39
CA SER A 41 -2.39 19.28 7.76
C SER A 41 -1.02 19.92 8.02
N PRO A 42 -0.96 21.23 8.22
CA PRO A 42 0.27 21.90 8.67
C PRO A 42 0.82 21.32 9.97
N MET A 43 -0.07 20.93 10.90
CA MET A 43 0.32 20.36 12.19
C MET A 43 1.04 19.01 12.07
N PHE A 44 0.64 18.16 11.13
CA PHE A 44 1.31 16.87 10.90
C PHE A 44 2.69 17.02 10.27
N ASN A 45 2.96 18.15 9.61
CA ASN A 45 4.28 18.39 9.02
C ASN A 45 5.37 18.46 10.08
N ASP A 46 5.04 18.94 11.27
CA ASP A 46 5.98 19.11 12.40
C ASP A 46 6.20 17.80 13.19
N LEU A 47 5.34 16.79 12.98
CA LEU A 47 5.46 15.50 13.67
C LEU A 47 6.52 14.58 13.04
N PHE A 48 6.93 14.84 11.79
CA PHE A 48 7.88 14.00 11.07
C PHE A 48 9.18 14.75 10.80
N GLU A 49 10.30 14.14 11.12
CA GLU A 49 11.61 14.67 10.73
C GLU A 49 11.69 14.80 9.21
N GLY A 50 11.92 16.03 8.72
CA GLY A 50 11.87 16.35 7.30
C GLY A 50 10.46 16.54 6.72
N GLY A 51 9.43 16.56 7.58
CA GLY A 51 8.04 16.83 7.21
C GLY A 51 7.31 15.65 6.55
N LEU A 52 6.06 15.88 6.19
CA LEU A 52 5.18 14.88 5.57
C LEU A 52 5.70 14.29 4.25
N LYS A 53 6.58 14.98 3.53
CA LYS A 53 7.23 14.46 2.32
C LYS A 53 8.15 13.26 2.60
N ASN A 54 8.65 13.11 3.82
CA ASN A 54 9.40 11.93 4.23
C ASN A 54 8.47 10.76 4.58
N PHE A 55 7.27 11.04 5.08
CA PHE A 55 6.23 10.04 5.30
C PHE A 55 5.73 9.45 3.96
N VAL A 56 5.40 10.31 2.99
CA VAL A 56 5.05 9.90 1.61
C VAL A 56 6.32 9.89 0.76
N TYR A 57 7.15 8.84 0.92
CA TYR A 57 8.52 8.85 0.43
C TYR A 57 8.65 8.46 -1.05
N LYS A 58 8.72 7.17 -1.37
CA LYS A 58 8.99 6.68 -2.74
C LYS A 58 7.79 5.95 -3.39
N GLY A 59 6.92 5.34 -2.59
CA GLY A 59 5.77 4.60 -3.07
C GLY A 59 6.12 3.39 -3.94
N THR A 60 7.30 2.79 -3.73
CA THR A 60 7.77 1.61 -4.47
C THR A 60 7.88 0.40 -3.55
N ASN A 61 7.53 -0.78 -4.08
CA ASN A 61 7.64 -2.05 -3.38
C ASN A 61 9.01 -2.71 -3.62
N GLY A 62 9.37 -3.65 -2.75
CA GLY A 62 10.56 -4.49 -2.92
C GLY A 62 11.88 -3.87 -2.48
N ARG A 63 11.89 -2.66 -1.91
CA ARG A 63 13.11 -1.99 -1.41
C ARG A 63 13.79 -2.71 -0.25
N TRP A 64 13.07 -3.58 0.44
CA TRP A 64 13.61 -4.42 1.50
C TRP A 64 14.77 -5.33 1.01
N ARG A 65 14.79 -5.67 -0.29
CA ARG A 65 15.84 -6.50 -0.89
C ARG A 65 17.22 -5.86 -0.84
N ASP A 66 17.27 -4.54 -0.82
CA ASP A 66 18.53 -3.78 -0.76
C ASP A 66 18.97 -3.47 0.67
N ILE A 67 18.10 -3.74 1.67
CA ILE A 67 18.30 -3.36 3.07
C ILE A 67 18.45 -4.59 3.97
N LEU A 68 17.57 -5.59 3.79
CA LEU A 68 17.56 -6.78 4.64
C LEU A 68 18.66 -7.77 4.24
N THR A 69 19.31 -8.32 5.25
CA THR A 69 20.28 -9.41 5.06
C THR A 69 19.58 -10.74 4.78
N ALA A 70 20.32 -11.72 4.28
CA ALA A 70 19.77 -13.08 4.12
C ALA A 70 19.29 -13.68 5.44
N GLU A 71 19.95 -13.35 6.56
CA GLU A 71 19.54 -13.79 7.90
C GLU A 71 18.21 -13.16 8.33
N ASP A 72 18.02 -11.87 8.05
CA ASP A 72 16.75 -11.18 8.34
C ASP A 72 15.60 -11.78 7.53
N ILE A 73 15.83 -12.09 6.25
CA ILE A 73 14.85 -12.75 5.38
C ILE A 73 14.48 -14.13 5.92
N GLN A 74 15.44 -14.94 6.32
CA GLN A 74 15.17 -16.26 6.90
C GLN A 74 14.37 -16.19 8.20
N LYS A 75 14.68 -15.22 9.07
CA LYS A 75 13.89 -14.96 10.29
C LYS A 75 12.44 -14.59 9.96
N TYR A 76 12.26 -13.71 8.98
CA TYR A 76 10.93 -13.30 8.52
C TYR A 76 10.14 -14.49 7.95
N GLU A 77 10.74 -15.28 7.04
CA GLU A 77 10.10 -16.45 6.43
C GLU A 77 9.71 -17.50 7.48
N LYS A 78 10.55 -17.70 8.50
CA LYS A 78 10.22 -18.58 9.63
C LYS A 78 8.98 -18.10 10.37
N VAL A 79 8.93 -16.83 10.75
CA VAL A 79 7.76 -16.23 11.44
C VAL A 79 6.50 -16.36 10.60
N VAL A 80 6.59 -16.09 9.30
CA VAL A 80 5.46 -16.24 8.37
C VAL A 80 4.97 -17.70 8.35
N SER A 81 5.88 -18.66 8.20
CA SER A 81 5.52 -20.09 8.14
C SER A 81 4.91 -20.63 9.45
N GLU A 82 5.28 -20.06 10.60
CA GLU A 82 4.76 -20.45 11.90
C GLU A 82 3.39 -19.82 12.23
N ASN A 83 3.04 -18.69 11.60
CA ASN A 83 1.87 -17.91 11.98
C ASN A 83 0.82 -17.77 10.88
N MET A 84 1.12 -18.15 9.65
CA MET A 84 0.20 -18.04 8.50
C MET A 84 0.01 -19.39 7.82
N THR A 85 -1.21 -19.63 7.31
CA THR A 85 -1.42 -20.73 6.37
C THR A 85 -0.68 -20.46 5.05
N PRO A 86 -0.32 -21.50 4.25
CA PRO A 86 0.37 -21.31 2.97
C PRO A 86 -0.34 -20.33 2.03
N ASP A 87 -1.67 -20.39 1.95
CA ASP A 87 -2.47 -19.50 1.09
C ASP A 87 -2.44 -18.05 1.59
N CYS A 88 -2.51 -17.85 2.91
CA CYS A 88 -2.38 -16.53 3.51
C CYS A 88 -0.98 -15.94 3.30
N ALA A 89 0.06 -16.75 3.47
CA ALA A 89 1.45 -16.35 3.24
C ALA A 89 1.67 -15.96 1.78
N HIS A 90 1.13 -16.74 0.85
CA HIS A 90 1.20 -16.42 -0.58
C HIS A 90 0.49 -15.10 -0.92
N TRP A 91 -0.74 -14.92 -0.43
CA TRP A 91 -1.46 -13.67 -0.63
C TRP A 91 -0.72 -12.47 -0.02
N HIS A 92 -0.20 -12.63 1.18
CA HIS A 92 0.57 -11.59 1.86
C HIS A 92 1.82 -11.17 1.05
N ALA A 93 2.50 -12.13 0.43
CA ALA A 93 3.71 -11.88 -0.34
C ALA A 93 3.43 -11.28 -1.74
N THR A 94 2.30 -11.62 -2.36
CA THR A 94 2.05 -11.35 -3.78
C THR A 94 0.80 -10.50 -4.05
N GLY A 95 -0.12 -10.42 -3.09
CA GLY A 95 -1.45 -9.86 -3.30
C GLY A 95 -2.38 -10.75 -4.15
N ALA A 96 -1.93 -11.93 -4.54
CA ALA A 96 -2.72 -12.86 -5.36
C ALA A 96 -3.35 -13.96 -4.50
N ILE A 97 -4.61 -14.27 -4.80
CA ILE A 97 -5.32 -15.42 -4.20
C ILE A 97 -5.06 -16.64 -5.08
N ASN A 98 -4.54 -17.71 -4.47
CA ASN A 98 -4.50 -19.02 -5.13
C ASN A 98 -5.93 -19.53 -5.26
N ARG A 99 -6.39 -19.60 -6.47
CA ARG A 99 -7.70 -20.19 -6.79
C ARG A 99 -7.51 -21.58 -7.38
#